data_0ed4a8e5315f3e161e9ab5e039232f45
#
_entry.id   0ed4a8e5315f3e161e9ab5e039232f45
#
_cell.length_a   1.000
_cell.length_b   1.000
_cell.length_c   1.000
_cell.angle_alpha   90.00
_cell.angle_beta   90.00
_cell.angle_gamma   90.00
#
_symmetry.space_group_name_H-M   'P 1'
#
loop_
_entity.id
_entity.type
_entity.pdbx_description
1 polymer ?
#
loop_
_entity_poly.entity_id
_entity_poly.type
_entity_poly.pdbx_seq_one_letter_code
_entity_poly.pdbx_strand_id
1 'polypeptide(L)'
;MNINVTPDKRANKLKSTRIAGKLVNDYWDMVWRAKEEGKLICWYEGSAINPFLEAADICWVHGEAYSAMLAARHQEGPAQRAAEERGYMPELCSYARTHLGCAVSNQRTRNDSDMGVTNVPDDNDLASKLPPPDMIIS
;
A
#
# COMPACT_ATOMS: atom_id res chain seq x y z
N MET A 1 30.28 35.11 -9.26
CA MET A 1 29.67 34.36 -8.13
C MET A 1 28.30 33.93 -8.59
N ASN A 2 28.15 32.69 -9.15
CA ASN A 2 26.85 32.16 -9.60
C ASN A 2 26.22 31.43 -8.44
N ILE A 3 25.23 32.05 -7.81
CA ILE A 3 24.41 31.40 -6.77
C ILE A 3 23.40 30.53 -7.50
N ASN A 4 23.70 29.22 -7.59
CA ASN A 4 22.76 28.23 -8.09
C ASN A 4 21.69 27.99 -7.01
N VAL A 5 20.66 28.86 -7.00
CA VAL A 5 19.48 28.67 -6.16
C VAL A 5 18.64 27.57 -6.80
N THR A 6 18.80 26.34 -6.34
CA THR A 6 17.84 25.26 -6.67
C THR A 6 16.47 25.70 -6.12
N PRO A 7 15.46 25.88 -6.98
CA PRO A 7 14.13 26.27 -6.52
C PRO A 7 13.60 25.18 -5.56
N ASP A 8 13.18 25.61 -4.36
CA ASP A 8 12.54 24.71 -3.42
C ASP A 8 11.28 24.11 -4.07
N LYS A 9 11.38 22.84 -4.47
CA LYS A 9 10.28 22.09 -5.10
C LYS A 9 9.02 22.01 -4.21
N ARG A 10 9.14 22.35 -2.92
CA ARG A 10 8.02 22.36 -1.97
C ARG A 10 7.20 23.66 -2.06
N ALA A 11 7.81 24.76 -2.50
CA ALA A 11 7.14 26.08 -2.55
C ALA A 11 6.03 26.17 -3.60
N ASN A 12 6.06 25.34 -4.64
CA ASN A 12 5.14 25.36 -5.79
C ASN A 12 4.07 24.29 -5.79
N LYS A 13 3.84 23.56 -4.69
CA LYS A 13 2.73 22.59 -4.64
C LYS A 13 1.40 23.31 -4.54
N LEU A 14 0.48 22.98 -5.45
CA LEU A 14 -0.90 23.46 -5.39
C LEU A 14 -1.54 23.10 -4.04
N LYS A 15 -2.42 23.98 -3.54
CA LYS A 15 -3.16 23.72 -2.29
C LYS A 15 -3.93 22.40 -2.35
N SER A 16 -4.53 22.06 -3.51
CA SER A 16 -5.21 20.80 -3.76
C SER A 16 -4.30 19.59 -3.59
N THR A 17 -3.05 19.64 -4.08
CA THR A 17 -2.08 18.55 -3.92
C THR A 17 -1.74 18.28 -2.45
N ARG A 18 -1.66 19.33 -1.63
CA ARG A 18 -1.44 19.17 -0.19
C ARG A 18 -2.64 18.55 0.52
N ILE A 19 -3.85 18.97 0.14
CA ILE A 19 -5.09 18.40 0.67
C ILE A 19 -5.21 16.93 0.28
N ALA A 20 -4.99 16.60 -0.99
CA ALA A 20 -5.01 15.21 -1.45
C ALA A 20 -3.99 14.33 -0.72
N GLY A 21 -2.75 14.81 -0.53
CA GLY A 21 -1.74 14.08 0.24
C GLY A 21 -2.16 13.83 1.70
N LYS A 22 -2.80 14.82 2.34
CA LYS A 22 -3.35 14.63 3.68
C LYS A 22 -4.45 13.58 3.71
N LEU A 23 -5.40 13.64 2.78
CA LEU A 23 -6.50 12.67 2.71
C LEU A 23 -6.00 11.23 2.51
N VAL A 24 -4.95 11.04 1.69
CA VAL A 24 -4.31 9.74 1.51
C VAL A 24 -3.70 9.24 2.82
N ASN A 25 -2.95 10.09 3.54
CA ASN A 25 -2.37 9.68 4.82
C ASN A 25 -3.45 9.37 5.86
N ASP A 26 -4.46 10.23 5.98
CA ASP A 26 -5.59 10.02 6.91
C ASP A 26 -6.31 8.67 6.60
N TYR A 27 -6.38 8.28 5.31
CA TYR A 27 -6.94 6.99 4.90
C TYR A 27 -6.07 5.80 5.35
N TRP A 28 -4.74 5.88 5.18
CA TRP A 28 -3.83 4.83 5.67
C TRP A 28 -3.91 4.66 7.18
N ASP A 29 -3.93 5.77 7.91
CA ASP A 29 -4.08 5.76 9.37
C ASP A 29 -5.43 5.16 9.79
N MET A 30 -6.49 5.38 9.01
CA MET A 30 -7.80 4.77 9.24
C MET A 30 -7.74 3.24 9.06
N VAL A 31 -7.06 2.75 8.03
CA VAL A 31 -6.94 1.30 7.79
C VAL A 31 -6.18 0.61 8.92
N TRP A 32 -5.10 1.22 9.42
CA TRP A 32 -4.36 0.69 10.57
C TRP A 32 -5.22 0.66 11.83
N ARG A 33 -5.94 1.73 12.13
CA ARG A 33 -6.87 1.78 13.28
C ARG A 33 -7.96 0.71 13.17
N ALA A 34 -8.53 0.52 11.99
CA ALA A 34 -9.51 -0.54 11.78
C ALA A 34 -8.94 -1.92 12.12
N LYS A 35 -7.66 -2.18 11.76
CA LYS A 35 -6.98 -3.43 12.12
C LYS A 35 -6.76 -3.56 13.63
N GLU A 36 -6.34 -2.49 14.30
CA GLU A 36 -6.18 -2.46 15.76
C GLU A 36 -7.50 -2.66 16.50
N GLU A 37 -8.60 -2.16 15.94
CA GLU A 37 -9.97 -2.36 16.44
C GLU A 37 -10.52 -3.78 16.17
N GLY A 38 -9.75 -4.62 15.47
CA GLY A 38 -10.14 -6.01 15.16
C GLY A 38 -11.09 -6.14 13.96
N LYS A 39 -11.25 -5.10 13.15
CA LYS A 39 -12.02 -5.18 11.91
C LYS A 39 -11.29 -6.01 10.87
N LEU A 40 -12.06 -6.71 10.04
CA LEU A 40 -11.50 -7.39 8.87
C LEU A 40 -11.03 -6.38 7.83
N ILE A 41 -9.85 -6.64 7.27
CA ILE A 41 -9.28 -5.84 6.19
C ILE A 41 -9.40 -6.62 4.89
N CYS A 42 -10.08 -6.04 3.91
CA CYS A 42 -10.22 -6.57 2.57
C CYS A 42 -9.39 -5.76 1.58
N TRP A 43 -8.48 -6.42 0.86
CA TRP A 43 -7.88 -5.84 -0.32
C TRP A 43 -8.62 -6.34 -1.55
N TYR A 44 -9.06 -5.44 -2.41
CA TYR A 44 -9.86 -5.80 -3.58
C TYR A 44 -9.43 -5.02 -4.83
N GLU A 45 -9.77 -5.57 -5.98
CA GLU A 45 -9.63 -4.93 -7.27
C GLU A 45 -11.02 -4.70 -7.88
N GLY A 46 -11.20 -3.52 -8.51
CA GLY A 46 -12.50 -3.10 -9.04
C GLY A 46 -13.24 -2.13 -8.12
N SER A 47 -14.43 -1.71 -8.50
CA SER A 47 -15.18 -0.66 -7.78
C SER A 47 -16.60 -1.06 -7.34
N ALA A 48 -17.07 -2.23 -7.75
CA ALA A 48 -18.49 -2.58 -7.60
C ALA A 48 -18.86 -3.14 -6.21
N ILE A 49 -17.88 -3.52 -5.40
CA ILE A 49 -18.11 -4.26 -4.16
C ILE A 49 -18.08 -3.39 -2.88
N ASN A 50 -17.62 -2.15 -2.97
CA ASN A 50 -17.48 -1.25 -1.81
C ASN A 50 -18.74 -1.16 -0.93
N PRO A 51 -19.96 -0.99 -1.48
CA PRO A 51 -21.15 -0.88 -0.66
C PRO A 51 -21.43 -2.15 0.16
N PHE A 52 -21.06 -3.31 -0.37
CA PHE A 52 -21.21 -4.59 0.34
C PHE A 52 -20.19 -4.72 1.48
N LEU A 53 -18.94 -4.31 1.25
CA LEU A 53 -17.91 -4.32 2.28
C LEU A 53 -18.25 -3.36 3.42
N GLU A 54 -18.73 -2.15 3.08
CA GLU A 54 -19.20 -1.17 4.06
C GLU A 54 -20.39 -1.69 4.87
N ALA A 55 -21.38 -2.32 4.20
CA ALA A 55 -22.54 -2.89 4.88
C ALA A 55 -22.17 -4.04 5.82
N ALA A 56 -21.06 -4.74 5.55
CA ALA A 56 -20.52 -5.81 6.38
C ALA A 56 -19.53 -5.32 7.46
N ASP A 57 -19.34 -4.00 7.60
CA ASP A 57 -18.34 -3.36 8.49
C ASP A 57 -16.90 -3.88 8.23
N ILE A 58 -16.59 -4.18 6.97
CA ILE A 58 -15.26 -4.60 6.52
C ILE A 58 -14.50 -3.37 6.03
N CYS A 59 -13.32 -3.12 6.59
CA CYS A 59 -12.43 -2.07 6.09
C CYS A 59 -11.78 -2.55 4.78
N TRP A 60 -11.79 -1.72 3.76
CA TRP A 60 -11.32 -2.11 2.44
C TRP A 60 -10.19 -1.24 1.92
N VAL A 61 -9.33 -1.82 1.10
CA VAL A 61 -8.23 -1.17 0.38
C VAL A 61 -8.36 -1.48 -1.10
N HIS A 62 -8.32 -0.45 -1.92
CA HIS A 62 -8.32 -0.60 -3.38
C HIS A 62 -6.89 -0.92 -3.84
N GLY A 63 -6.65 -2.19 -4.18
CA GLY A 63 -5.32 -2.71 -4.51
C GLY A 63 -4.70 -2.05 -5.74
N GLU A 64 -5.50 -1.78 -6.78
CA GLU A 64 -5.05 -1.08 -7.98
C GLU A 64 -4.57 0.35 -7.67
N ALA A 65 -5.31 1.11 -6.86
CA ALA A 65 -4.92 2.46 -6.48
C ALA A 65 -3.63 2.47 -5.65
N TYR A 66 -3.47 1.49 -4.77
CA TYR A 66 -2.25 1.31 -4.00
C TYR A 66 -1.06 0.95 -4.88
N SER A 67 -1.24 0.02 -5.82
CA SER A 67 -0.22 -0.38 -6.79
C SER A 67 0.20 0.77 -7.69
N ALA A 68 -0.76 1.60 -8.15
CA ALA A 68 -0.48 2.80 -8.94
C ALA A 68 0.36 3.81 -8.14
N MET A 69 0.10 3.96 -6.85
CA MET A 69 0.88 4.85 -5.98
C MET A 69 2.32 4.34 -5.80
N LEU A 70 2.52 3.03 -5.63
CA LEU A 70 3.86 2.41 -5.57
C LEU A 70 4.61 2.61 -6.89
N ALA A 71 3.96 2.36 -8.03
CA ALA A 71 4.53 2.56 -9.36
C ALA A 71 4.94 4.02 -9.60
N ALA A 72 4.12 4.99 -9.20
CA ALA A 72 4.44 6.41 -9.30
C ALA A 72 5.68 6.83 -8.49
N ARG A 73 6.10 6.01 -7.53
CA ARG A 73 7.29 6.21 -6.70
C ARG A 73 8.42 5.24 -7.00
N HIS A 74 8.28 4.40 -8.02
CA HIS A 74 9.24 3.36 -8.40
C HIS A 74 9.56 2.36 -7.26
N GLN A 75 8.54 2.00 -6.48
CA GLN A 75 8.64 1.07 -5.35
C GLN A 75 7.90 -0.25 -5.58
N GLU A 76 7.35 -0.49 -6.76
CA GLU A 76 6.61 -1.68 -7.13
C GLU A 76 7.48 -2.94 -7.31
N GLY A 77 8.74 -2.76 -7.70
CA GLY A 77 9.63 -3.86 -8.09
C GLY A 77 9.83 -4.93 -7.02
N PRO A 78 10.12 -4.59 -5.75
CA PRO A 78 10.23 -5.59 -4.68
C PRO A 78 8.95 -6.40 -4.48
N ALA A 79 7.79 -5.74 -4.53
CA ALA A 79 6.49 -6.39 -4.39
C ALA A 79 6.22 -7.38 -5.54
N GLN A 80 6.49 -6.98 -6.78
CA GLN A 80 6.33 -7.86 -7.94
C GLN A 80 7.20 -9.11 -7.83
N ARG A 81 8.45 -8.98 -7.42
CA ARG A 81 9.34 -10.12 -7.16
C ARG A 81 8.81 -11.04 -6.07
N ALA A 82 8.29 -10.48 -4.98
CA ALA A 82 7.70 -11.28 -3.91
C ALA A 82 6.48 -12.09 -4.38
N ALA A 83 5.67 -11.55 -5.30
CA ALA A 83 4.59 -12.28 -5.94
C ALA A 83 5.13 -13.43 -6.81
N GLU A 84 6.12 -13.17 -7.65
CA GLU A 84 6.75 -14.17 -8.52
C GLU A 84 7.40 -15.30 -7.71
N GLU A 85 8.08 -14.99 -6.60
CA GLU A 85 8.63 -15.99 -5.67
C GLU A 85 7.56 -16.88 -5.03
N ARG A 86 6.32 -16.44 -4.99
CA ARG A 86 5.15 -17.21 -4.53
C ARG A 86 4.48 -18.00 -5.64
N GLY A 87 5.00 -17.92 -6.87
CA GLY A 87 4.52 -18.68 -8.04
C GLY A 87 3.50 -17.95 -8.90
N TYR A 88 3.27 -16.65 -8.67
CA TYR A 88 2.46 -15.85 -9.59
C TYR A 88 3.23 -15.59 -10.88
N MET A 89 2.57 -15.76 -12.02
CA MET A 89 3.21 -15.66 -13.33
C MET A 89 3.62 -14.20 -13.63
N PRO A 90 4.80 -13.99 -14.26
CA PRO A 90 5.27 -12.65 -14.66
C PRO A 90 4.34 -11.95 -15.66
N GLU A 91 3.56 -12.72 -16.42
CA GLU A 91 2.58 -12.22 -17.41
C GLU A 91 1.31 -11.66 -16.77
N LEU A 92 1.09 -11.92 -15.48
CA LEU A 92 -0.02 -11.32 -14.76
C LEU A 92 0.09 -9.78 -14.76
N CYS A 93 -1.04 -9.10 -14.78
CA CYS A 93 -1.08 -7.63 -14.70
C CYS A 93 -0.12 -7.10 -13.62
N SER A 94 0.71 -6.12 -13.96
CA SER A 94 1.71 -5.58 -13.04
C SER A 94 1.09 -5.00 -11.76
N TYR A 95 -0.11 -4.43 -11.83
CA TYR A 95 -0.83 -3.94 -10.67
C TYR A 95 -1.27 -5.08 -9.77
N ALA A 96 -1.83 -6.15 -10.33
CA ALA A 96 -2.19 -7.33 -9.56
C ALA A 96 -0.96 -7.97 -8.90
N ARG A 97 0.16 -8.11 -9.61
CA ARG A 97 1.42 -8.61 -9.01
C ARG A 97 1.92 -7.72 -7.88
N THR A 98 1.87 -6.40 -8.05
CA THR A 98 2.27 -5.46 -7.00
C THR A 98 1.39 -5.61 -5.77
N HIS A 99 0.07 -5.64 -5.95
CA HIS A 99 -0.90 -5.80 -4.88
C HIS A 99 -0.72 -7.12 -4.12
N LEU A 100 -0.67 -8.24 -4.85
CA LEU A 100 -0.45 -9.58 -4.28
C LEU A 100 0.91 -9.66 -3.57
N GLY A 101 1.96 -9.09 -4.17
CA GLY A 101 3.29 -9.07 -3.60
C GLY A 101 3.36 -8.30 -2.29
N CYS A 102 2.70 -7.16 -2.19
CA CYS A 102 2.57 -6.42 -0.94
C CYS A 102 1.83 -7.25 0.13
N ALA A 103 0.74 -7.90 -0.25
CA ALA A 103 -0.02 -8.73 0.68
C ALA A 103 0.82 -9.87 1.26
N VAL A 104 1.58 -10.59 0.41
CA VAL A 104 2.41 -11.71 0.88
C VAL A 104 3.67 -11.26 1.63
N SER A 105 4.23 -10.10 1.30
CA SER A 105 5.36 -9.50 2.02
C SER A 105 4.97 -9.10 3.43
N ASN A 106 3.81 -8.46 3.57
CA ASN A 106 3.29 -8.03 4.87
C ASN A 106 2.91 -9.22 5.78
N GLN A 107 2.49 -10.36 5.19
CA GLN A 107 2.29 -11.60 5.95
C GLN A 107 3.61 -12.19 6.46
N ARG A 108 4.68 -12.08 5.69
CA ARG A 108 6.01 -12.56 6.09
C ARG A 108 6.55 -11.82 7.31
N THR A 109 6.49 -10.50 7.33
CA THR A 109 6.93 -9.69 8.48
C THR A 109 6.18 -10.04 9.77
N ARG A 110 4.93 -10.45 9.68
CA ARG A 110 4.15 -10.89 10.83
C ARG A 110 4.60 -12.25 11.38
N ASN A 111 5.02 -13.17 10.52
CA ASN A 111 5.51 -14.50 10.94
C ASN A 111 6.99 -14.46 11.35
N ASP A 112 7.78 -13.56 10.79
CA ASP A 112 9.22 -13.42 11.07
C ASP A 112 9.49 -12.69 12.38
N SER A 113 8.55 -11.87 12.89
CA SER A 113 8.67 -11.26 14.21
C SER A 113 8.68 -12.29 15.34
N ASP A 114 8.01 -13.43 15.15
CA ASP A 114 8.08 -14.58 16.09
C ASP A 114 9.43 -15.32 16.04
N MET A 115 10.23 -15.10 14.99
CA MET A 115 11.56 -15.68 14.83
C MET A 115 12.71 -14.68 15.11
N GLY A 116 12.44 -13.51 15.63
CA GLY A 116 13.45 -12.53 16.06
C GLY A 116 14.11 -11.75 14.91
N VAL A 117 13.54 -11.78 13.72
CA VAL A 117 14.00 -10.95 12.59
C VAL A 117 13.32 -9.59 12.68
N THR A 118 14.02 -8.61 13.27
CA THR A 118 13.55 -7.21 13.34
C THR A 118 13.77 -6.52 12.01
N ASN A 119 12.90 -6.71 11.04
CA ASN A 119 12.78 -5.80 9.93
C ASN A 119 11.85 -4.65 10.37
N VAL A 120 12.45 -3.63 11.00
CA VAL A 120 11.77 -2.35 11.19
C VAL A 120 11.45 -1.82 9.79
N PRO A 121 10.16 -1.54 9.47
CA PRO A 121 9.83 -0.96 8.18
C PRO A 121 10.60 0.35 8.02
N ASP A 122 11.32 0.51 6.92
CA ASP A 122 11.88 1.81 6.56
C ASP A 122 10.70 2.77 6.37
N ASP A 123 10.71 3.91 7.08
CA ASP A 123 9.67 4.95 6.98
C ASP A 123 9.41 5.43 5.54
N ASN A 124 10.32 5.11 4.61
CA ASN A 124 10.22 5.38 3.19
C ASN A 124 9.64 4.20 2.38
N ASP A 125 9.50 3.01 2.97
CA ASP A 125 8.93 1.86 2.29
C ASP A 125 7.40 1.90 2.33
N LEU A 126 6.80 2.28 1.20
CA LEU A 126 5.35 2.31 1.06
C LEU A 126 4.71 0.92 1.04
N ALA A 127 5.47 -0.12 0.66
CA ALA A 127 4.93 -1.48 0.63
C ALA A 127 4.52 -1.97 2.03
N SER A 128 5.14 -1.41 3.08
CA SER A 128 4.81 -1.68 4.48
C SER A 128 3.75 -0.75 5.09
N LYS A 129 3.27 0.24 4.34
CA LYS A 129 2.32 1.27 4.84
C LYS A 129 0.92 0.76 5.15
N LEU A 130 0.57 -0.45 4.73
CA LEU A 130 -0.75 -1.02 4.98
C LEU A 130 -0.64 -2.32 5.76
N PRO A 131 -1.60 -2.60 6.66
CA PRO A 131 -1.66 -3.88 7.33
C PRO A 131 -1.95 -5.00 6.32
N PRO A 132 -1.49 -6.24 6.62
CA PRO A 132 -1.81 -7.38 5.78
C PRO A 132 -3.33 -7.58 5.72
N PRO A 133 -3.88 -7.96 4.56
CA PRO A 133 -5.29 -8.23 4.42
C PRO A 133 -5.68 -9.53 5.12
N ASP A 134 -6.93 -9.59 5.58
CA ASP A 134 -7.56 -10.84 6.03
C ASP A 134 -8.20 -11.57 4.84
N MET A 135 -8.55 -10.83 3.76
CA MET A 135 -9.04 -11.38 2.50
C MET A 135 -8.58 -10.54 1.31
N ILE A 136 -8.47 -11.18 0.16
CA ILE A 136 -8.21 -10.55 -1.14
C ILE A 136 -9.32 -10.94 -2.09
N ILE A 137 -9.88 -9.98 -2.81
CA ILE A 137 -10.89 -10.19 -3.85
C ILE A 137 -10.36 -9.59 -5.16
N SER A 138 -10.20 -10.42 -6.17
CA SER A 138 -9.72 -10.05 -7.50
C SER A 138 -10.64 -10.58 -8.60
#